data_0217adfb498e229be1c3cab79fcc00c2
#
_entry.id   0217adfb498e229be1c3cab79fcc00c2
#
_cell.length_a   1.000
_cell.length_b   1.000
_cell.length_c   1.000
_cell.angle_alpha   90.00
_cell.angle_beta   90.00
_cell.angle_gamma   90.00
#
_symmetry.space_group_name_H-M   'P 1'
#
loop_
_entity.id
_entity.type
_entity.pdbx_description
1 polymer ?
#
loop_
_entity_poly.entity_id
_entity_poly.type
_entity_poly.pdbx_seq_one_letter_code
_entity_poly.pdbx_strand_id
1 'polypeptide(L)'
;NELLKKASLASIEVAKNQLEKLENLYQEILNEQNPVKIEQLLRKDSTPKQQQKKTHPGLDYNVNGWYILVGRDANENDELLRHHVRGDDLWLHVRDFPGGYVFIKNKKGKTVPLDILLDAANLAVYYSKARNTGKTDLYYTHVKYLRRAKNGPKGLVLPSQEKNLCIEPDKNRLLRLDSLHRQADI
;
A
#
# COMPACT_ATOMS: atom_id res chain seq x y z
N ASN A 1 27.69 9.41 25.89
CA ASN A 1 28.44 9.63 24.62
C ASN A 1 29.20 8.39 24.13
N GLU A 2 29.67 7.53 25.02
CA GLU A 2 30.39 6.30 24.63
C GLU A 2 29.47 5.17 24.10
N LEU A 3 28.29 5.03 24.69
CA LEU A 3 27.26 4.07 24.25
C LEU A 3 26.74 4.38 22.85
N LEU A 4 26.58 5.66 22.52
CA LEU A 4 26.14 6.08 21.15
C LEU A 4 27.23 5.82 20.12
N LYS A 5 28.52 6.03 20.47
CA LYS A 5 29.64 5.69 19.58
C LYS A 5 29.77 4.20 19.35
N LYS A 6 29.56 3.39 20.38
CA LYS A 6 29.58 1.91 20.27
C LYS A 6 28.44 1.35 19.43
N ALA A 7 27.24 1.90 19.58
CA ALA A 7 26.09 1.55 18.74
C ALA A 7 26.29 1.97 17.26
N SER A 8 26.89 3.15 17.02
CA SER A 8 27.22 3.62 15.67
C SER A 8 28.28 2.75 15.00
N LEU A 9 29.32 2.35 15.71
CA LEU A 9 30.37 1.46 15.20
C LEU A 9 29.83 0.07 14.87
N ALA A 10 28.96 -0.50 15.71
CA ALA A 10 28.31 -1.78 15.45
C ALA A 10 27.41 -1.72 14.20
N SER A 11 26.71 -0.60 13.99
CA SER A 11 25.87 -0.41 12.79
C SER A 11 26.72 -0.28 11.52
N ILE A 12 27.89 0.36 11.59
CA ILE A 12 28.84 0.46 10.47
C ILE A 12 29.41 -0.92 10.13
N GLU A 13 29.75 -1.71 11.14
CA GLU A 13 30.27 -3.06 10.94
C GLU A 13 29.26 -3.99 10.27
N VAL A 14 27.98 -3.92 10.71
CA VAL A 14 26.88 -4.65 10.08
C VAL A 14 26.69 -4.23 8.62
N ALA A 15 26.73 -2.92 8.33
CA ALA A 15 26.62 -2.40 6.98
C ALA A 15 27.78 -2.85 6.07
N LYS A 16 29.02 -2.86 6.58
CA LYS A 16 30.19 -3.37 5.84
C LYS A 16 30.06 -4.84 5.50
N ASN A 17 29.66 -5.67 6.47
CA ASN A 17 29.45 -7.10 6.25
C ASN A 17 28.31 -7.38 5.23
N GLN A 18 27.27 -6.54 5.19
CA GLN A 18 26.23 -6.63 4.19
C GLN A 18 26.71 -6.24 2.80
N LEU A 19 27.53 -5.20 2.70
CA LEU A 19 28.13 -4.76 1.44
C LEU A 19 29.04 -5.85 0.86
N GLU A 20 29.92 -6.43 1.66
CA GLU A 20 30.79 -7.52 1.24
C GLU A 20 30.02 -8.75 0.72
N LYS A 21 28.94 -9.11 1.41
CA LYS A 21 28.08 -10.20 0.94
C LYS A 21 27.43 -9.90 -0.40
N LEU A 22 26.94 -8.67 -0.59
CA LEU A 22 26.33 -8.24 -1.85
C LEU A 22 27.36 -8.20 -3.00
N GLU A 23 28.57 -7.73 -2.73
CA GLU A 23 29.66 -7.73 -3.71
C GLU A 23 30.05 -9.15 -4.14
N ASN A 24 30.17 -10.07 -3.19
CA ASN A 24 30.45 -11.47 -3.48
C ASN A 24 29.34 -12.12 -4.31
N LEU A 25 28.08 -11.89 -3.94
CA LEU A 25 26.93 -12.38 -4.71
C LEU A 25 26.90 -11.79 -6.13
N TYR A 26 27.19 -10.50 -6.26
CA TYR A 26 27.25 -9.83 -7.56
C TYR A 26 28.33 -10.47 -8.46
N GLN A 27 29.52 -10.75 -7.93
CA GLN A 27 30.59 -11.43 -8.67
C GLN A 27 30.21 -12.88 -9.05
N GLU A 28 29.51 -13.58 -8.15
CA GLU A 28 29.02 -14.94 -8.41
C GLU A 28 27.99 -14.95 -9.55
N ILE A 29 27.07 -13.97 -9.58
CA ILE A 29 26.07 -13.81 -10.65
C ILE A 29 26.73 -13.44 -11.99
N LEU A 30 27.73 -12.56 -11.98
CA LEU A 30 28.45 -12.17 -13.19
C LEU A 30 29.20 -13.34 -13.86
N ASN A 31 29.70 -14.27 -13.04
CA ASN A 31 30.43 -15.43 -13.50
C ASN A 31 29.52 -16.62 -13.87
N GLU A 32 28.23 -16.57 -13.51
CA GLU A 32 27.28 -17.65 -13.80
C GLU A 32 26.56 -17.39 -15.13
N GLN A 33 26.59 -18.39 -16.02
CA GLN A 33 25.92 -18.34 -17.33
C GLN A 33 24.58 -19.11 -17.35
N ASN A 34 24.27 -19.87 -16.30
CA ASN A 34 23.08 -20.67 -16.25
C ASN A 34 21.92 -19.87 -15.60
N PRO A 35 20.83 -19.54 -16.35
CA PRO A 35 19.71 -18.74 -15.84
C PRO A 35 19.04 -19.34 -14.58
N VAL A 36 18.98 -20.67 -14.50
CA VAL A 36 18.37 -21.37 -13.34
C VAL A 36 19.22 -21.20 -12.08
N LYS A 37 20.56 -21.23 -12.23
CA LYS A 37 21.46 -21.00 -11.11
C LYS A 37 21.46 -19.55 -10.66
N ILE A 38 21.39 -18.59 -11.59
CA ILE A 38 21.25 -17.17 -11.29
C ILE A 38 19.98 -16.93 -10.47
N GLU A 39 18.85 -17.53 -10.86
CA GLU A 39 17.61 -17.43 -10.12
C GLU A 39 17.72 -18.04 -8.71
N GLN A 40 18.42 -19.17 -8.57
CA GLN A 40 18.66 -19.79 -7.25
C GLN A 40 19.57 -18.95 -6.36
N LEU A 41 20.59 -18.29 -6.90
CA LEU A 41 21.46 -17.37 -6.16
C LEU A 41 20.69 -16.15 -5.66
N LEU A 42 19.86 -15.56 -6.51
CA LEU A 42 18.99 -14.44 -6.15
C LEU A 42 17.97 -14.81 -5.06
N ARG A 43 17.51 -16.08 -5.04
CA ARG A 43 16.60 -16.58 -3.98
C ARG A 43 17.32 -16.88 -2.67
N LYS A 44 18.61 -17.29 -2.69
CA LYS A 44 19.38 -17.60 -1.48
C LYS A 44 19.62 -16.40 -0.57
N ASP A 45 19.67 -15.20 -1.14
CA ASP A 45 19.91 -13.96 -0.37
C ASP A 45 18.62 -13.28 0.11
N SER A 46 17.45 -13.79 -0.28
CA SER A 46 16.22 -13.47 0.37
C SER A 46 16.21 -14.17 1.74
N THR A 47 16.86 -13.56 2.74
CA THR A 47 16.50 -13.85 4.13
C THR A 47 14.98 -13.78 4.19
N PRO A 48 14.28 -14.82 4.73
CA PRO A 48 12.85 -14.72 4.89
C PRO A 48 12.62 -13.48 5.76
N LYS A 49 12.22 -12.36 5.13
CA LYS A 49 11.62 -11.26 5.88
C LYS A 49 10.54 -11.95 6.69
N GLN A 50 10.69 -11.94 8.02
CA GLN A 50 9.61 -12.36 8.89
C GLN A 50 8.36 -11.72 8.29
N GLN A 51 7.47 -12.56 7.73
CA GLN A 51 6.16 -12.12 7.29
C GLN A 51 5.56 -11.43 8.52
N GLN A 52 5.64 -10.11 8.55
CA GLN A 52 4.90 -9.36 9.54
C GLN A 52 3.47 -9.77 9.32
N LYS A 53 2.94 -10.57 10.26
CA LYS A 53 1.54 -11.01 10.22
C LYS A 53 0.73 -9.77 9.91
N LYS A 54 0.06 -9.75 8.75
CA LYS A 54 -0.83 -8.65 8.39
C LYS A 54 -1.77 -8.43 9.57
N THR A 55 -1.66 -7.28 10.20
CA THR A 55 -2.46 -6.94 11.40
C THR A 55 -3.85 -6.44 11.04
N HIS A 56 -4.17 -6.39 9.74
CA HIS A 56 -5.44 -5.90 9.20
C HIS A 56 -5.87 -6.71 7.97
N PRO A 57 -7.16 -6.79 7.68
CA PRO A 57 -7.67 -7.39 6.45
C PRO A 57 -7.39 -6.49 5.23
N GLY A 58 -7.62 -7.04 4.05
CA GLY A 58 -7.43 -6.31 2.79
C GLY A 58 -5.99 -6.21 2.35
N LEU A 59 -5.72 -5.21 1.52
CA LEU A 59 -4.40 -4.95 0.96
C LEU A 59 -3.84 -3.66 1.53
N ASP A 60 -2.52 -3.57 1.55
CA ASP A 60 -1.80 -2.37 1.95
C ASP A 60 -0.69 -2.04 0.96
N TYR A 61 -0.46 -0.75 0.81
CA TYR A 61 0.56 -0.20 -0.08
C TYR A 61 1.32 0.89 0.67
N ASN A 62 2.64 0.85 0.61
CA ASN A 62 3.49 1.93 1.10
C ASN A 62 4.09 2.67 -0.10
N VAL A 63 3.57 3.84 -0.40
CA VAL A 63 4.00 4.65 -1.54
C VAL A 63 4.68 5.92 -1.02
N ASN A 64 5.99 6.02 -1.18
CA ASN A 64 6.78 7.17 -0.70
C ASN A 64 6.51 7.50 0.77
N GLY A 65 6.34 6.45 1.58
CA GLY A 65 6.03 6.55 3.00
C GLY A 65 4.58 6.90 3.31
N TRP A 66 3.69 7.05 2.33
CA TRP A 66 2.25 7.12 2.53
C TRP A 66 1.64 5.72 2.55
N TYR A 67 0.80 5.48 3.55
CA TYR A 67 0.19 4.17 3.75
C TYR A 67 -1.23 4.17 3.24
N ILE A 68 -1.54 3.29 2.29
CA ILE A 68 -2.85 3.14 1.67
C ILE A 68 -3.39 1.76 2.01
N LEU A 69 -4.61 1.69 2.51
CA LEU A 69 -5.33 0.45 2.80
C LEU A 69 -6.46 0.27 1.79
N VAL A 70 -6.69 -0.97 1.36
CA VAL A 70 -7.75 -1.31 0.41
C VAL A 70 -8.58 -2.46 0.96
N GLY A 71 -9.88 -2.22 1.20
CA GLY A 71 -10.85 -3.28 1.44
C GLY A 71 -11.50 -3.68 0.12
N ARG A 72 -11.52 -4.97 -0.19
CA ARG A 72 -11.98 -5.50 -1.49
C ARG A 72 -13.46 -5.90 -1.49
N ASP A 73 -14.00 -6.14 -0.31
CA ASP A 73 -15.40 -6.57 -0.10
C ASP A 73 -16.02 -5.90 1.13
N ALA A 74 -17.30 -6.16 1.35
CA ALA A 74 -18.06 -5.56 2.45
C ALA A 74 -17.50 -5.91 3.85
N ASN A 75 -16.93 -7.11 4.03
CA ASN A 75 -16.37 -7.53 5.30
C ASN A 75 -15.05 -6.81 5.57
N GLU A 76 -14.15 -6.78 4.59
CA GLU A 76 -12.88 -6.04 4.69
C GLU A 76 -13.13 -4.53 4.86
N ASN A 77 -14.06 -3.97 4.10
CA ASN A 77 -14.46 -2.55 4.20
C ASN A 77 -14.93 -2.20 5.62
N ASP A 78 -15.81 -3.02 6.19
CA ASP A 78 -16.36 -2.81 7.54
C ASP A 78 -15.30 -2.96 8.62
N GLU A 79 -14.45 -3.98 8.51
CA GLU A 79 -13.38 -4.24 9.47
C GLU A 79 -12.32 -3.13 9.46
N LEU A 80 -11.87 -2.71 8.26
CA LEU A 80 -10.95 -1.58 8.12
C LEU A 80 -11.53 -0.31 8.74
N LEU A 81 -12.80 -0.02 8.43
CA LEU A 81 -13.49 1.18 8.92
C LEU A 81 -13.68 1.18 10.44
N ARG A 82 -13.86 -0.01 11.05
CA ARG A 82 -14.08 -0.14 12.50
C ARG A 82 -12.79 -0.04 13.31
N HIS A 83 -11.73 -0.69 12.82
CA HIS A 83 -10.61 -1.02 13.70
C HIS A 83 -9.26 -0.48 13.19
N HIS A 84 -9.14 -0.12 11.91
CA HIS A 84 -7.83 0.16 11.31
C HIS A 84 -7.65 1.60 10.81
N VAL A 85 -8.72 2.39 10.75
CA VAL A 85 -8.65 3.79 10.32
C VAL A 85 -9.13 4.75 11.41
N ARG A 86 -8.73 6.01 11.29
CA ARG A 86 -9.06 7.09 12.23
C ARG A 86 -9.80 8.20 11.52
N GLY A 87 -10.45 9.08 12.27
CA GLY A 87 -11.28 10.16 11.73
C GLY A 87 -10.59 11.08 10.73
N ASP A 88 -9.27 11.30 10.87
CA ASP A 88 -8.51 12.18 9.97
C ASP A 88 -7.88 11.45 8.76
N ASP A 89 -8.03 10.13 8.65
CA ASP A 89 -7.65 9.38 7.45
C ASP A 89 -8.60 9.75 6.30
N LEU A 90 -8.11 9.72 5.06
CA LEU A 90 -8.97 9.90 3.88
C LEU A 90 -9.59 8.58 3.47
N TRP A 91 -10.84 8.63 3.06
CA TRP A 91 -11.59 7.54 2.46
C TRP A 91 -11.96 7.91 1.03
N LEU A 92 -11.83 6.95 0.11
CA LEU A 92 -12.20 7.07 -1.29
C LEU A 92 -13.11 5.91 -1.69
N HIS A 93 -14.07 6.19 -2.56
CA HIS A 93 -14.94 5.19 -3.17
C HIS A 93 -15.41 5.64 -4.56
N VAL A 94 -15.64 4.69 -5.45
CA VAL A 94 -16.21 4.96 -6.78
C VAL A 94 -17.66 5.34 -6.63
N ARG A 95 -18.10 6.38 -7.36
CA ARG A 95 -19.50 6.80 -7.41
C ARG A 95 -20.32 5.79 -8.24
N ASP A 96 -21.53 5.53 -7.79
CA ASP A 96 -22.56 4.75 -8.52
C ASP A 96 -22.20 3.27 -8.81
N PHE A 97 -21.06 2.78 -8.33
CA PHE A 97 -20.67 1.38 -8.50
C PHE A 97 -20.29 0.73 -7.17
N PRO A 98 -20.67 -0.53 -6.95
CA PRO A 98 -20.14 -1.31 -5.84
C PRO A 98 -18.64 -1.49 -5.98
N GLY A 99 -17.91 -1.33 -4.86
CA GLY A 99 -16.45 -1.45 -4.89
C GLY A 99 -15.79 -1.48 -3.52
N GLY A 100 -14.51 -1.60 -3.56
CA GLY A 100 -13.64 -1.54 -2.40
C GLY A 100 -13.54 -0.14 -1.83
N TYR A 101 -13.35 -0.06 -0.52
CA TYR A 101 -12.96 1.18 0.14
C TYR A 101 -11.46 1.32 0.11
N VAL A 102 -11.00 2.52 -0.22
CA VAL A 102 -9.58 2.85 -0.16
C VAL A 102 -9.37 3.92 0.91
N PHE A 103 -8.38 3.72 1.75
CA PHE A 103 -8.06 4.65 2.83
C PHE A 103 -6.61 5.10 2.69
N ILE A 104 -6.36 6.41 2.85
CA ILE A 104 -5.02 6.95 2.96
C ILE A 104 -4.80 7.36 4.41
N LYS A 105 -3.80 6.78 5.06
CA LYS A 105 -3.47 7.08 6.45
C LYS A 105 -2.97 8.50 6.58
N ASN A 106 -3.55 9.24 7.50
CA ASN A 106 -3.16 10.62 7.75
C ASN A 106 -1.74 10.72 8.33
N LYS A 107 -1.01 11.72 7.88
CA LYS A 107 0.27 12.14 8.47
C LYS A 107 0.10 13.51 9.11
N LYS A 108 0.33 13.59 10.43
CA LYS A 108 0.19 14.84 11.19
C LYS A 108 0.99 15.97 10.53
N GLY A 109 0.33 17.09 10.29
CA GLY A 109 0.94 18.28 9.70
C GLY A 109 1.25 18.19 8.20
N LYS A 110 0.78 17.16 7.50
CA LYS A 110 0.98 16.99 6.05
C LYS A 110 -0.34 16.83 5.33
N THR A 111 -0.45 17.48 4.18
CA THR A 111 -1.54 17.27 3.23
C THR A 111 -1.19 16.10 2.32
N VAL A 112 -2.18 15.28 1.97
CA VAL A 112 -2.01 14.18 1.02
C VAL A 112 -1.63 14.76 -0.35
N PRO A 113 -0.47 14.39 -0.93
CA PRO A 113 -0.07 14.82 -2.26
C PRO A 113 -1.06 14.33 -3.32
N LEU A 114 -1.22 15.10 -4.39
CA LEU A 114 -2.09 14.72 -5.51
C LEU A 114 -1.72 13.36 -6.10
N ASP A 115 -0.44 13.06 -6.20
CA ASP A 115 0.04 11.79 -6.75
C ASP A 115 -0.41 10.58 -5.92
N ILE A 116 -0.38 10.70 -4.60
CA ILE A 116 -0.88 9.67 -3.67
C ILE A 116 -2.40 9.56 -3.74
N LEU A 117 -3.12 10.68 -3.89
CA LEU A 117 -4.57 10.68 -4.08
C LEU A 117 -4.95 9.97 -5.39
N LEU A 118 -4.20 10.19 -6.48
CA LEU A 118 -4.39 9.51 -7.75
C LEU A 118 -4.06 8.02 -7.66
N ASP A 119 -3.05 7.62 -6.91
CA ASP A 119 -2.76 6.20 -6.62
C ASP A 119 -3.93 5.52 -5.93
N ALA A 120 -4.44 6.13 -4.88
CA ALA A 120 -5.60 5.62 -4.14
C ALA A 120 -6.86 5.58 -5.01
N ALA A 121 -7.08 6.59 -5.85
CA ALA A 121 -8.21 6.62 -6.78
C ALA A 121 -8.14 5.50 -7.81
N ASN A 122 -6.95 5.24 -8.40
CA ASN A 122 -6.75 4.12 -9.32
C ASN A 122 -7.01 2.77 -8.65
N LEU A 123 -6.57 2.58 -7.40
CA LEU A 123 -6.88 1.37 -6.62
C LEU A 123 -8.39 1.24 -6.38
N ALA A 124 -9.09 2.33 -6.04
CA ALA A 124 -10.54 2.31 -5.83
C ALA A 124 -11.31 1.89 -7.09
N VAL A 125 -10.91 2.40 -8.26
CA VAL A 125 -11.50 1.97 -9.54
C VAL A 125 -11.16 0.53 -9.86
N TYR A 126 -9.92 0.10 -9.67
CA TYR A 126 -9.46 -1.25 -9.95
C TYR A 126 -10.20 -2.31 -9.11
N TYR A 127 -10.44 -2.04 -7.82
CA TYR A 127 -11.19 -2.92 -6.92
C TYR A 127 -12.70 -2.62 -6.90
N SER A 128 -13.25 -2.08 -7.98
CA SER A 128 -14.68 -1.83 -8.15
C SER A 128 -15.22 -2.50 -9.41
N LYS A 129 -16.54 -2.50 -9.53
CA LYS A 129 -17.19 -2.92 -10.78
C LYS A 129 -16.99 -1.95 -11.94
N ALA A 130 -16.48 -0.74 -11.67
CA ALA A 130 -16.16 0.26 -12.69
C ALA A 130 -14.78 0.08 -13.35
N ARG A 131 -13.99 -0.92 -12.99
CA ARG A 131 -12.60 -1.09 -13.48
C ARG A 131 -12.42 -1.11 -15.00
N ASN A 132 -13.47 -1.43 -15.74
CA ASN A 132 -13.44 -1.52 -17.21
C ASN A 132 -14.32 -0.46 -17.90
N THR A 133 -14.85 0.53 -17.17
CA THR A 133 -15.77 1.54 -17.72
C THR A 133 -15.04 2.74 -18.33
N GLY A 134 -13.71 2.82 -18.20
CA GLY A 134 -12.94 3.98 -18.62
C GLY A 134 -13.02 5.11 -17.60
N LYS A 135 -13.35 6.32 -18.06
CA LYS A 135 -13.45 7.50 -17.19
C LYS A 135 -14.49 7.28 -16.09
N THR A 136 -14.06 7.45 -14.84
CA THR A 136 -14.84 7.05 -13.65
C THR A 136 -14.83 8.16 -12.61
N ASP A 137 -16.01 8.44 -12.08
CA ASP A 137 -16.18 9.40 -10.99
C ASP A 137 -16.04 8.72 -9.63
N LEU A 138 -15.25 9.36 -8.76
CA LEU A 138 -15.07 8.99 -7.37
C LEU A 138 -15.44 10.15 -6.46
N TYR A 139 -15.69 9.85 -5.22
CA TYR A 139 -15.72 10.84 -4.16
C TYR A 139 -14.79 10.43 -3.03
N TYR A 140 -14.28 11.43 -2.33
CA TYR A 140 -13.41 11.23 -1.18
C TYR A 140 -13.72 12.24 -0.08
N THR A 141 -13.55 11.80 1.16
CA THR A 141 -13.75 12.61 2.35
C THR A 141 -12.93 12.05 3.50
N HIS A 142 -12.86 12.77 4.62
CA HIS A 142 -12.29 12.22 5.84
C HIS A 142 -13.23 11.20 6.48
N VAL A 143 -12.66 10.16 7.10
CA VAL A 143 -13.42 9.09 7.77
C VAL A 143 -14.40 9.65 8.81
N LYS A 144 -14.05 10.74 9.51
CA LYS A 144 -14.94 11.43 10.48
C LYS A 144 -16.25 11.94 9.88
N TYR A 145 -16.33 12.09 8.56
CA TYR A 145 -17.53 12.54 7.86
C TYR A 145 -18.35 11.39 7.26
N LEU A 146 -17.96 10.14 7.57
CA LEU A 146 -18.73 8.96 7.20
C LEU A 146 -19.72 8.61 8.30
N ARG A 147 -20.96 8.41 7.92
CA ARG A 147 -22.02 7.90 8.81
C ARG A 147 -22.42 6.49 8.38
N ARG A 148 -22.56 5.58 9.33
CA ARG A 148 -23.13 4.26 9.05
C ARG A 148 -24.62 4.37 8.81
N ALA A 149 -25.11 3.69 7.77
CA ALA A 149 -26.55 3.59 7.55
C ALA A 149 -27.17 2.74 8.68
N LYS A 150 -28.11 3.32 9.43
CA LYS A 150 -28.94 2.56 10.38
C LYS A 150 -29.71 1.52 9.57
N ASN A 151 -29.64 0.26 9.96
CA ASN A 151 -30.30 -0.85 9.28
C ASN A 151 -29.86 -1.10 7.81
N GLY A 152 -28.71 -0.56 7.41
CA GLY A 152 -28.12 -0.81 6.10
C GLY A 152 -27.26 -2.10 6.07
N PRO A 153 -26.93 -2.60 4.88
CA PRO A 153 -26.01 -3.73 4.74
C PRO A 153 -24.66 -3.42 5.36
N LYS A 154 -23.94 -4.48 5.73
CA LYS A 154 -22.61 -4.40 6.34
C LYS A 154 -21.67 -3.59 5.44
N GLY A 155 -20.92 -2.68 6.03
CA GLY A 155 -19.97 -1.84 5.32
C GLY A 155 -20.57 -0.64 4.59
N LEU A 156 -21.90 -0.47 4.57
CA LEU A 156 -22.53 0.70 3.94
C LEU A 156 -22.31 1.95 4.77
N VAL A 157 -21.76 2.98 4.14
CA VAL A 157 -21.57 4.31 4.72
C VAL A 157 -22.22 5.39 3.85
N LEU A 158 -22.63 6.47 4.52
CA LEU A 158 -23.14 7.69 3.90
C LEU A 158 -22.09 8.78 4.11
N PRO A 159 -21.39 9.20 3.06
CA PRO A 159 -20.40 10.27 3.16
C PRO A 159 -21.09 11.63 3.28
N SER A 160 -20.41 12.57 3.92
CA SER A 160 -20.72 13.99 3.91
C SER A 160 -19.43 14.79 3.70
N GLN A 161 -19.56 16.05 3.27
CA GLN A 161 -18.43 16.92 2.93
C GLN A 161 -17.45 16.29 1.91
N GLU A 162 -17.98 15.45 1.03
CA GLU A 162 -17.21 14.78 0.00
C GLU A 162 -16.76 15.74 -1.11
N LYS A 163 -15.58 15.47 -1.64
CA LYS A 163 -15.03 16.08 -2.85
C LYS A 163 -15.11 15.09 -3.98
N ASN A 164 -15.35 15.58 -5.19
CA ASN A 164 -15.42 14.76 -6.39
C ASN A 164 -14.06 14.70 -7.07
N LEU A 165 -13.75 13.55 -7.64
CA LEU A 165 -12.58 13.30 -8.45
C LEU A 165 -12.99 12.44 -9.63
N CYS A 166 -12.63 12.85 -10.85
CA CYS A 166 -12.86 12.06 -12.06
C CYS A 166 -11.52 11.63 -12.62
N ILE A 167 -11.32 10.33 -12.80
CA ILE A 167 -10.08 9.78 -13.34
C ILE A 167 -10.34 8.85 -14.52
N GLU A 168 -9.37 8.74 -15.38
CA GLU A 168 -9.22 7.63 -16.31
C GLU A 168 -8.17 6.68 -15.73
N PRO A 169 -8.47 5.36 -15.61
CA PRO A 169 -7.54 4.40 -15.01
C PRO A 169 -6.20 4.37 -15.74
N ASP A 170 -5.12 4.56 -14.99
CA ASP A 170 -3.74 4.53 -15.49
C ASP A 170 -3.11 3.15 -15.25
N LYS A 171 -2.91 2.39 -16.33
CA LYS A 171 -2.31 1.05 -16.28
C LYS A 171 -0.88 1.07 -15.73
N ASN A 172 -0.08 2.07 -16.07
CA ASN A 172 1.31 2.15 -15.60
C ASN A 172 1.36 2.41 -14.09
N ARG A 173 0.46 3.24 -13.59
CA ARG A 173 0.30 3.49 -12.16
C ARG A 173 -0.11 2.22 -11.41
N LEU A 174 -1.07 1.46 -11.93
CA LEU A 174 -1.49 0.18 -11.35
C LEU A 174 -0.39 -0.87 -11.36
N LEU A 175 0.38 -1.00 -12.44
CA LEU A 175 1.53 -1.90 -12.52
C LEU A 175 2.61 -1.55 -11.49
N ARG A 176 2.91 -0.26 -11.31
CA ARG A 176 3.83 0.21 -10.28
C ARG A 176 3.34 -0.15 -8.87
N LEU A 177 2.08 0.05 -8.58
CA LEU A 177 1.48 -0.28 -7.29
C LEU A 177 1.49 -1.78 -7.02
N ASP A 178 1.17 -2.60 -8.01
CA ASP A 178 1.23 -4.06 -7.92
C ASP A 178 2.66 -4.56 -7.62
N SER A 179 3.67 -3.95 -8.24
CA SER A 179 5.08 -4.28 -7.96
C SER A 179 5.48 -3.96 -6.52
N LEU A 180 5.01 -2.84 -5.96
CA LEU A 180 5.26 -2.45 -4.57
C LEU A 180 4.59 -3.42 -3.58
N HIS A 181 3.39 -3.89 -3.89
CA HIS A 181 2.67 -4.84 -3.05
C HIS A 181 3.37 -6.20 -3.04
N ARG A 182 3.78 -6.73 -4.21
CA ARG A 182 4.53 -7.99 -4.32
C ARG A 182 5.87 -7.95 -3.59
N GLN A 183 6.57 -6.83 -3.59
CA GLN A 183 7.82 -6.66 -2.84
C GLN A 183 7.62 -6.69 -1.33
N ALA A 184 6.43 -6.32 -0.84
CA ALA A 184 6.10 -6.38 0.58
C ALA A 184 5.73 -7.81 1.05
N ASP A 185 5.28 -8.67 0.13
CA ASP A 185 4.91 -10.07 0.40
C ASP A 185 6.09 -11.07 0.23
N ILE A 186 7.28 -10.60 -0.23
CA ILE A 186 8.53 -11.36 -0.33
C ILE A 186 9.44 -11.07 0.87
#